data_dc49a2497718f317047b93649f032f9d
#
_entry.id   dc49a2497718f317047b93649f032f9d
#
_cell.length_a   1.000
_cell.length_b   1.000
_cell.length_c   1.000
_cell.angle_alpha   90.00
_cell.angle_beta   90.00
_cell.angle_gamma   90.00
#
_symmetry.space_group_name_H-M   'P 1'
#
loop_
_entity.id
_entity.type
_entity.pdbx_description
1 polymer ?
#
loop_
_entity_poly.entity_id
_entity_poly.type
_entity_poly.pdbx_seq_one_letter_code
_entity_poly.pdbx_strand_id
1 'polypeptide(L)'
;MIAALYVAKGGCYYGIEDVEPWGLPDRDARTYAGPHRVVAHPPCARWCRLAGLVEARWGHKRGDDGGCFAAALASVRRYGGVIEHPAWSDAWAHFGLNAPPRSGGWIPADLLGGWTCYVEQGRYGHLAKKATWLYAFG
;
A
#
# COMPACT_ATOMS: atom_id res chain seq x y z
N MET A 1 -1.85 1.97 -19.41
CA MET A 1 -2.81 2.30 -18.31
C MET A 1 -2.31 1.74 -17.00
N ILE A 2 -2.65 2.40 -15.92
CA ILE A 2 -2.31 1.99 -14.55
C ILE A 2 -3.61 1.84 -13.77
N ALA A 3 -3.74 0.76 -12.99
CA ALA A 3 -4.84 0.61 -12.05
C ALA A 3 -4.45 1.18 -10.69
N ALA A 4 -5.21 2.16 -10.20
CA ALA A 4 -5.01 2.75 -8.89
C ALA A 4 -5.98 2.10 -7.89
N LEU A 5 -5.47 1.24 -7.03
CA LEU A 5 -6.25 0.42 -6.11
C LEU A 5 -6.36 1.05 -4.72
N TYR A 6 -7.52 0.89 -4.10
CA TYR A 6 -7.82 1.42 -2.76
C TYR A 6 -7.70 2.94 -2.70
N VAL A 7 -8.32 3.60 -3.66
CA VAL A 7 -8.33 5.07 -3.76
C VAL A 7 -9.69 5.62 -3.36
N ALA A 8 -9.70 6.84 -2.81
CA ALA A 8 -10.93 7.50 -2.41
C ALA A 8 -11.73 7.95 -3.64
N LYS A 9 -13.04 7.69 -3.65
CA LYS A 9 -13.93 8.17 -4.70
C LYS A 9 -13.82 9.69 -4.83
N GLY A 10 -13.62 10.17 -6.05
CA GLY A 10 -13.42 11.60 -6.31
C GLY A 10 -12.07 12.15 -5.88
N GLY A 11 -11.13 11.27 -5.48
CA GLY A 11 -9.77 11.66 -5.09
C GLY A 11 -8.87 11.99 -6.28
N CYS A 12 -7.57 12.19 -5.99
CA CYS A 12 -6.60 12.68 -6.98
C CYS A 12 -6.36 11.77 -8.18
N TYR A 13 -6.71 10.49 -8.08
CA TYR A 13 -6.55 9.54 -9.19
C TYR A 13 -7.73 9.55 -10.18
N TYR A 14 -8.84 10.17 -9.81
CA TYR A 14 -9.99 10.28 -10.69
C TYR A 14 -9.78 11.39 -11.71
N GLY A 15 -10.16 11.14 -12.95
CA GLY A 15 -10.01 12.14 -14.03
C GLY A 15 -8.62 12.23 -14.64
N ILE A 16 -7.66 11.39 -14.21
CA ILE A 16 -6.34 11.33 -14.84
C ILE A 16 -6.40 10.39 -16.03
N GLU A 17 -5.92 10.87 -17.19
CA GLU A 17 -5.81 10.03 -18.37
C GLU A 17 -4.89 8.83 -18.09
N ASP A 18 -5.24 7.66 -18.65
CA ASP A 18 -4.53 6.41 -18.50
C ASP A 18 -4.46 5.86 -17.06
N VAL A 19 -5.31 6.34 -16.17
CA VAL A 19 -5.47 5.80 -14.81
C VAL A 19 -6.88 5.27 -14.63
N GLU A 20 -6.98 4.01 -14.19
CA GLU A 20 -8.24 3.34 -13.84
C GLU A 20 -8.35 3.28 -12.32
N PRO A 21 -9.20 4.13 -11.69
CA PRO A 21 -9.33 4.14 -10.24
C PRO A 21 -10.26 3.04 -9.74
N TRP A 22 -9.85 2.38 -8.64
CA TRP A 22 -10.59 1.33 -7.95
C TRP A 22 -10.84 1.73 -6.51
N GLY A 23 -12.02 2.30 -6.24
CA GLY A 23 -12.42 2.75 -4.92
C GLY A 23 -13.86 2.35 -4.61
N LEU A 24 -14.13 2.05 -3.33
CA LEU A 24 -15.48 1.78 -2.88
C LEU A 24 -16.35 3.06 -2.91
N PRO A 25 -17.67 2.93 -3.12
CA PRO A 25 -18.40 1.66 -3.30
C PRO A 25 -18.43 1.11 -4.73
N ASP A 26 -17.88 1.84 -5.71
CA ASP A 26 -18.05 1.52 -7.12
C ASP A 26 -17.26 0.28 -7.55
N ARG A 27 -16.01 0.15 -7.09
CA ARG A 27 -15.13 -0.98 -7.42
C ARG A 27 -14.38 -1.43 -6.18
N ASP A 28 -14.51 -2.72 -5.86
CA ASP A 28 -13.73 -3.34 -4.79
C ASP A 28 -12.37 -3.75 -5.31
N ALA A 29 -11.31 -3.07 -4.86
CA ALA A 29 -9.94 -3.32 -5.31
C ALA A 29 -9.44 -4.74 -5.00
N ARG A 30 -10.05 -5.44 -4.03
CA ARG A 30 -9.75 -6.86 -3.76
C ARG A 30 -10.11 -7.77 -4.92
N THR A 31 -10.99 -7.33 -5.81
CA THR A 31 -11.45 -8.10 -6.98
C THR A 31 -10.69 -7.77 -8.26
N TYR A 32 -9.68 -6.89 -8.20
CA TYR A 32 -8.92 -6.51 -9.38
C TYR A 32 -8.25 -7.74 -10.02
N ALA A 33 -8.46 -7.92 -11.31
CA ALA A 33 -7.99 -9.08 -12.08
C ALA A 33 -7.13 -8.69 -13.30
N GLY A 34 -6.47 -7.57 -13.23
CA GLY A 34 -5.58 -7.10 -14.28
C GLY A 34 -6.30 -6.36 -15.41
N PRO A 35 -5.63 -6.12 -16.52
CA PRO A 35 -4.25 -6.53 -16.86
C PRO A 35 -3.17 -5.47 -16.53
N HIS A 36 -3.53 -4.33 -15.98
CA HIS A 36 -2.65 -3.18 -15.87
C HIS A 36 -1.73 -3.23 -14.65
N ARG A 37 -0.59 -2.57 -14.74
CA ARG A 37 0.28 -2.32 -13.58
C ARG A 37 -0.48 -1.56 -12.50
N VAL A 38 -0.08 -1.74 -11.25
CA VAL A 38 -0.85 -1.34 -10.09
C VAL A 38 -0.11 -0.30 -9.26
N VAL A 39 -0.83 0.72 -8.81
CA VAL A 39 -0.45 1.56 -7.68
C VAL A 39 -1.50 1.33 -6.60
N ALA A 40 -1.11 0.81 -5.44
CA ALA A 40 -2.05 0.41 -4.41
C ALA A 40 -1.83 1.14 -3.09
N HIS A 41 -2.93 1.61 -2.49
CA HIS A 41 -2.95 2.27 -1.20
C HIS A 41 -3.89 1.52 -0.24
N PRO A 42 -3.57 0.26 0.13
CA PRO A 42 -4.46 -0.51 0.98
C PRO A 42 -4.65 0.17 2.34
N PRO A 43 -5.83 0.01 2.98
CA PRO A 43 -6.10 0.63 4.27
C PRO A 43 -5.06 0.25 5.32
N CYS A 44 -4.62 1.25 6.10
CA CYS A 44 -3.53 1.09 7.06
C CYS A 44 -3.98 1.05 8.54
N ALA A 45 -5.25 1.33 8.81
CA ALA A 45 -5.73 1.48 10.19
C ALA A 45 -5.49 0.25 11.09
N ARG A 46 -5.46 -0.95 10.52
CA ARG A 46 -5.21 -2.20 11.25
C ARG A 46 -3.74 -2.62 11.28
N TRP A 47 -2.87 -1.87 10.61
CA TRP A 47 -1.44 -2.21 10.45
C TRP A 47 -0.50 -1.14 11.03
N CYS A 48 -0.98 0.09 11.26
CA CYS A 48 -0.15 1.20 11.68
C CYS A 48 0.21 1.13 13.16
N ARG A 49 1.10 2.02 13.60
CA ARG A 49 1.62 2.08 14.98
C ARG A 49 0.53 2.13 16.05
N LEU A 50 -0.62 2.75 15.76
CA LEU A 50 -1.72 2.87 16.69
C LEU A 50 -2.69 1.69 16.67
N ALA A 51 -2.45 0.70 15.81
CA ALA A 51 -3.37 -0.45 15.68
C ALA A 51 -3.53 -1.23 16.98
N GLY A 52 -2.46 -1.38 17.77
CA GLY A 52 -2.53 -2.06 19.06
C GLY A 52 -3.37 -1.29 20.10
N LEU A 53 -3.27 0.04 20.10
CA LEU A 53 -4.10 0.88 20.97
C LEU A 53 -5.57 0.81 20.56
N VAL A 54 -5.84 0.83 19.26
CA VAL A 54 -7.20 0.71 18.72
C VAL A 54 -7.81 -0.64 19.07
N GLU A 55 -7.05 -1.73 18.95
CA GLU A 55 -7.49 -3.06 19.37
C GLU A 55 -7.86 -3.10 20.85
N ALA A 56 -6.99 -2.56 21.71
CA ALA A 56 -7.21 -2.54 23.16
C ALA A 56 -8.45 -1.71 23.56
N ARG A 57 -8.71 -0.61 22.87
CA ARG A 57 -9.76 0.34 23.23
C ARG A 57 -11.12 0.03 22.59
N TRP A 58 -11.14 -0.42 21.34
CA TRP A 58 -12.37 -0.63 20.56
C TRP A 58 -12.56 -2.06 20.06
N GLY A 59 -11.64 -2.96 20.34
CA GLY A 59 -11.73 -4.36 19.92
C GLY A 59 -11.49 -4.61 18.43
N HIS A 60 -11.01 -3.62 17.68
CA HIS A 60 -10.66 -3.81 16.28
C HIS A 60 -9.34 -4.56 16.16
N LYS A 61 -9.39 -5.80 15.74
CA LYS A 61 -8.25 -6.71 15.68
C LYS A 61 -7.15 -6.20 14.74
N ARG A 62 -5.90 -6.22 15.20
CA ARG A 62 -4.74 -5.90 14.36
C ARG A 62 -4.70 -6.84 13.17
N GLY A 63 -4.39 -6.27 11.98
CA GLY A 63 -4.32 -7.02 10.74
C GLY A 63 -5.66 -7.37 10.12
N ASP A 64 -6.77 -7.05 10.77
CA ASP A 64 -8.11 -7.32 10.23
C ASP A 64 -8.56 -6.18 9.30
N ASP A 65 -8.00 -6.20 8.09
CA ASP A 65 -8.26 -5.19 7.06
C ASP A 65 -9.18 -5.70 5.94
N GLY A 66 -9.86 -6.82 6.16
CA GLY A 66 -10.71 -7.43 5.15
C GLY A 66 -9.95 -8.08 3.97
N GLY A 67 -8.65 -8.37 4.17
CA GLY A 67 -7.82 -8.98 3.13
C GLY A 67 -7.24 -7.97 2.13
N CYS A 68 -7.36 -6.68 2.40
CA CYS A 68 -6.94 -5.64 1.44
C CYS A 68 -5.44 -5.67 1.16
N PHE A 69 -4.59 -5.74 2.19
CA PHE A 69 -3.15 -5.76 1.96
C PHE A 69 -2.70 -7.03 1.24
N ALA A 70 -3.24 -8.18 1.63
CA ALA A 70 -2.94 -9.46 0.96
C ALA A 70 -3.32 -9.41 -0.52
N ALA A 71 -4.48 -8.86 -0.86
CA ALA A 71 -4.93 -8.71 -2.24
C ALA A 71 -4.07 -7.70 -3.02
N ALA A 72 -3.68 -6.59 -2.39
CA ALA A 72 -2.77 -5.61 -3.00
C ALA A 72 -1.41 -6.24 -3.33
N LEU A 73 -0.84 -7.01 -2.39
CA LEU A 73 0.43 -7.69 -2.58
C LEU A 73 0.36 -8.70 -3.72
N ALA A 74 -0.73 -9.49 -3.79
CA ALA A 74 -0.95 -10.42 -4.89
C ALA A 74 -1.06 -9.71 -6.24
N SER A 75 -1.78 -8.60 -6.31
CA SER A 75 -1.93 -7.82 -7.53
C SER A 75 -0.61 -7.23 -8.02
N VAL A 76 0.18 -6.64 -7.12
CA VAL A 76 1.48 -6.06 -7.45
C VAL A 76 2.46 -7.14 -7.93
N ARG A 77 2.46 -8.31 -7.29
CA ARG A 77 3.31 -9.43 -7.69
C ARG A 77 2.91 -10.01 -9.04
N ARG A 78 1.63 -10.00 -9.37
CA ARG A 78 1.13 -10.57 -10.62
C ARG A 78 1.25 -9.61 -11.81
N TYR A 79 0.91 -8.34 -11.61
CA TYR A 79 0.81 -7.37 -12.72
C TYR A 79 1.95 -6.36 -12.73
N GLY A 80 2.78 -6.34 -11.69
CA GLY A 80 3.79 -5.31 -11.49
C GLY A 80 3.21 -4.06 -10.87
N GLY A 81 4.04 -3.28 -10.18
CA GLY A 81 3.60 -2.03 -9.61
C GLY A 81 4.17 -1.76 -8.22
N VAL A 82 3.47 -0.94 -7.45
CA VAL A 82 3.93 -0.48 -6.15
C VAL A 82 2.79 -0.43 -5.14
N ILE A 83 3.10 -0.79 -3.89
CA ILE A 83 2.24 -0.55 -2.73
C ILE A 83 2.86 0.58 -1.92
N GLU A 84 2.02 1.52 -1.51
CA GLU A 84 2.37 2.60 -0.59
C GLU A 84 1.66 2.37 0.74
N HIS A 85 2.41 2.42 1.84
CA HIS A 85 1.88 2.25 3.19
C HIS A 85 2.66 3.13 4.17
N PRO A 86 2.07 3.52 5.31
CA PRO A 86 2.84 4.26 6.32
C PRO A 86 4.06 3.47 6.78
N ALA A 87 5.16 4.18 7.02
CA ALA A 87 6.37 3.57 7.56
C ALA A 87 6.07 2.85 8.90
N TRP A 88 6.81 1.78 9.14
CA TRP A 88 6.64 0.89 10.29
C TRP A 88 5.29 0.18 10.34
N SER A 89 4.64 0.02 9.19
CA SER A 89 3.44 -0.82 9.10
C SER A 89 3.76 -2.26 9.50
N ASP A 90 2.94 -2.83 10.36
CA ASP A 90 3.05 -4.24 10.78
C ASP A 90 2.82 -5.21 9.61
N ALA A 91 2.24 -4.75 8.51
CA ALA A 91 2.02 -5.58 7.32
C ALA A 91 3.33 -6.14 6.75
N TRP A 92 4.43 -5.36 6.80
CA TRP A 92 5.72 -5.84 6.32
C TRP A 92 6.15 -7.11 7.06
N ALA A 93 6.19 -7.08 8.38
CA ALA A 93 6.56 -8.26 9.17
C ALA A 93 5.56 -9.40 8.99
N HIS A 94 4.27 -9.10 8.94
CA HIS A 94 3.21 -10.10 8.78
C HIS A 94 3.36 -10.89 7.46
N PHE A 95 3.72 -10.20 6.38
CA PHE A 95 3.88 -10.81 5.06
C PHE A 95 5.33 -11.17 4.71
N GLY A 96 6.23 -11.13 5.68
CA GLY A 96 7.62 -11.54 5.49
C GLY A 96 8.44 -10.58 4.63
N LEU A 97 8.12 -9.30 4.64
CA LEU A 97 8.84 -8.27 3.89
C LEU A 97 9.91 -7.63 4.75
N ASN A 98 11.10 -7.41 4.19
CA ASN A 98 12.15 -6.70 4.88
C ASN A 98 11.81 -5.22 5.04
N ALA A 99 12.04 -4.67 6.23
CA ALA A 99 11.88 -3.24 6.46
C ALA A 99 12.98 -2.46 5.73
N PRO A 100 12.64 -1.35 5.05
CA PRO A 100 13.63 -0.56 4.34
C PRO A 100 14.47 0.30 5.31
N PRO A 101 15.74 0.62 4.96
CA PRO A 101 16.55 1.51 5.77
C PRO A 101 16.02 2.94 5.72
N ARG A 102 16.03 3.60 6.87
CA ARG A 102 15.60 5.01 6.98
C ARG A 102 16.47 5.98 6.17
N SER A 103 17.71 5.60 5.91
CA SER A 103 18.62 6.36 5.05
C SER A 103 18.18 6.43 3.59
N GLY A 104 17.18 5.66 3.20
CA GLY A 104 16.68 5.61 1.83
C GLY A 104 17.36 4.55 0.98
N GLY A 105 16.98 4.51 -0.29
CA GLY A 105 17.46 3.52 -1.25
C GLY A 105 16.62 2.26 -1.25
N TRP A 106 16.65 1.57 -2.39
CA TRP A 106 15.95 0.33 -2.60
C TRP A 106 16.76 -0.86 -2.12
N ILE A 107 16.15 -1.73 -1.33
CA ILE A 107 16.73 -3.02 -0.94
C ILE A 107 15.76 -4.15 -1.29
N PRO A 108 16.25 -5.39 -1.43
CA PRO A 108 15.35 -6.54 -1.61
C PRO A 108 14.38 -6.67 -0.43
N ALA A 109 13.09 -6.77 -0.75
CA ALA A 109 12.04 -6.92 0.26
C ALA A 109 11.75 -8.38 0.59
N ASP A 110 11.91 -9.27 -0.39
CA ASP A 110 11.59 -10.68 -0.26
C ASP A 110 12.43 -11.53 -1.23
N LEU A 111 12.22 -12.84 -1.21
CA LEU A 111 12.90 -13.78 -2.10
C LEU A 111 12.17 -13.97 -3.43
N LEU A 112 11.05 -13.29 -3.64
CA LEU A 112 10.23 -13.39 -4.85
C LEU A 112 10.61 -12.36 -5.92
N GLY A 113 11.50 -11.42 -5.58
CA GLY A 113 11.92 -10.35 -6.50
C GLY A 113 11.32 -8.98 -6.18
N GLY A 114 10.72 -8.82 -4.99
CA GLY A 114 10.20 -7.53 -4.53
C GLY A 114 11.31 -6.64 -3.96
N TRP A 115 11.07 -5.32 -4.03
CA TRP A 115 11.95 -4.27 -3.51
C TRP A 115 11.20 -3.40 -2.53
N THR A 116 11.91 -2.85 -1.56
CA THR A 116 11.32 -1.92 -0.59
C THR A 116 12.18 -0.68 -0.42
N CYS A 117 11.54 0.45 -0.07
CA CYS A 117 12.19 1.74 0.05
C CYS A 117 11.47 2.58 1.11
N TYR A 118 12.25 3.39 1.84
CA TYR A 118 11.72 4.43 2.71
C TYR A 118 11.74 5.78 1.99
N VAL A 119 10.61 6.48 1.99
CA VAL A 119 10.52 7.84 1.46
C VAL A 119 9.77 8.76 2.43
N GLU A 120 10.10 10.05 2.40
CA GLU A 120 9.35 11.09 3.09
C GLU A 120 8.60 11.91 2.05
N GLN A 121 7.28 11.81 2.02
CA GLN A 121 6.47 12.42 0.98
C GLN A 121 6.54 13.96 0.96
N GLY A 122 6.88 14.59 2.07
CA GLY A 122 7.10 16.03 2.13
C GLY A 122 8.14 16.55 1.15
N ARG A 123 9.08 15.68 0.71
CA ARG A 123 10.09 16.02 -0.31
C ARG A 123 9.56 15.95 -1.73
N TYR A 124 8.33 15.46 -1.92
CA TYR A 124 7.71 15.22 -3.22
C TYR A 124 6.38 15.97 -3.39
N GLY A 125 6.29 17.17 -2.79
CA GLY A 125 5.13 18.04 -2.96
C GLY A 125 4.07 18.01 -1.88
N HIS A 126 4.21 17.19 -0.84
CA HIS A 126 3.31 17.22 0.31
C HIS A 126 3.69 18.35 1.27
N LEU A 127 2.69 19.00 1.87
CA LEU A 127 2.90 20.07 2.86
C LEU A 127 3.44 19.56 4.19
N ALA A 128 3.16 18.29 4.54
CA ALA A 128 3.63 17.64 5.76
C ALA A 128 4.56 16.48 5.44
N LYS A 129 5.58 16.26 6.28
CA LYS A 129 6.43 15.07 6.18
C LYS A 129 5.58 13.85 6.51
N LYS A 130 5.50 12.93 5.57
CA LYS A 130 4.83 11.65 5.77
C LYS A 130 5.83 10.53 5.49
N ALA A 131 6.28 9.88 6.56
CA ALA A 131 7.16 8.71 6.47
C ALA A 131 6.40 7.55 5.83
N THR A 132 6.91 7.03 4.74
CA THR A 132 6.22 6.05 3.90
C THR A 132 7.16 4.91 3.53
N TRP A 133 6.65 3.69 3.55
CA TRP A 133 7.30 2.52 2.98
C TRP A 133 6.64 2.15 1.66
N LEU A 134 7.49 1.84 0.68
CA LEU A 134 7.07 1.35 -0.62
C LEU A 134 7.50 -0.11 -0.79
N TYR A 135 6.64 -0.89 -1.42
CA TYR A 135 6.95 -2.22 -1.94
C TYR A 135 6.75 -2.17 -3.45
N ALA A 136 7.75 -2.58 -4.21
CA ALA A 136 7.68 -2.60 -5.67
C ALA A 136 8.01 -3.99 -6.21
N PHE A 137 7.38 -4.35 -7.32
CA PHE A 137 7.60 -5.63 -7.99
C PHE A 137 7.47 -5.44 -9.51
N GLY A 138 8.33 -6.11 -10.24
CA GLY A 138 8.34 -6.01 -11.71
C GLY A 138 9.17 -4.87 -12.22
#